data_0b6025bbc41dcef924a4007114d8a362
#
_entry.id   0b6025bbc41dcef924a4007114d8a362
#
_cell.length_a   1.000
_cell.length_b   1.000
_cell.length_c   1.000
_cell.angle_alpha   90.00
_cell.angle_beta   90.00
_cell.angle_gamma   90.00
#
_symmetry.space_group_name_H-M   'P 1'
#
loop_
_entity.id
_entity.type
_entity.pdbx_description
1 polymer ?
#
loop_
_entity_poly.entity_id
_entity_poly.type
_entity_poly.pdbx_seq_one_letter_code
_entity_poly.pdbx_strand_id
1 'polypeptide(L)' 'MEHVLAKTILISQTIELIAKKYKLSIEEARNQFYQSEVVEMLDDDETGLYGESALYLFSLFEKHNKCV' A
#
# COMPACT_ATOMS: atom_id res chain seq x y z
N MET A 1 15.78 -8.38 -5.22
CA MET A 1 15.72 -8.92 -3.88
C MET A 1 16.11 -7.94 -2.80
N GLU A 2 16.93 -6.99 -3.14
CA GLU A 2 17.40 -6.08 -2.10
C GLU A 2 16.32 -5.26 -1.47
N HIS A 3 15.22 -5.07 -2.18
CA HIS A 3 14.17 -4.19 -1.68
C HIS A 3 12.99 -4.95 -1.11
N VAL A 4 13.12 -6.26 -1.00
CA VAL A 4 11.99 -7.08 -0.56
C VAL A 4 11.56 -6.71 0.85
N LEU A 5 12.54 -6.58 1.74
CA LEU A 5 12.21 -6.26 3.12
C LEU A 5 11.59 -4.87 3.25
N ALA A 6 12.14 -3.91 2.53
CA ALA A 6 11.59 -2.55 2.58
C ALA A 6 10.17 -2.54 2.05
N LYS A 7 9.91 -3.24 0.95
CA LYS A 7 8.57 -3.29 0.40
C LYS A 7 7.61 -3.95 1.36
N THR A 8 8.05 -5.03 2.00
CA THR A 8 7.18 -5.72 2.94
C THR A 8 6.79 -4.83 4.11
N ILE A 9 7.75 -4.09 4.63
CA ILE A 9 7.46 -3.20 5.74
C ILE A 9 6.49 -2.10 5.32
N LEU A 10 6.71 -1.52 4.15
CA LEU A 10 5.83 -0.48 3.65
C LEU A 10 4.42 -0.99 3.44
N ILE A 11 4.29 -2.17 2.86
CA ILE A 11 2.98 -2.76 2.63
C ILE A 11 2.27 -2.97 3.96
N SER A 12 2.98 -3.51 4.93
CA SER A 12 2.39 -3.77 6.23
C SER A 12 1.90 -2.48 6.88
N GLN A 13 2.73 -1.45 6.86
CA GLN A 13 2.35 -0.18 7.46
C GLN A 13 1.18 0.46 6.73
N THR A 14 1.17 0.36 5.41
CA THR A 14 0.09 0.94 4.63
C THR A 14 -1.22 0.22 4.91
N ILE A 15 -1.17 -1.10 5.02
CA ILE A 15 -2.36 -1.87 5.33
C ILE A 15 -2.91 -1.49 6.70
N GLU A 16 -2.03 -1.25 7.66
CA GLU A 16 -2.49 -0.82 8.98
C GLU A 16 -3.20 0.52 8.90
N LEU A 17 -2.68 1.42 8.10
CA LEU A 17 -3.33 2.72 7.95
C LEU A 17 -4.71 2.58 7.33
N ILE A 18 -4.82 1.72 6.33
CA ILE A 18 -6.11 1.49 5.69
C ILE A 18 -7.10 0.89 6.68
N ALA A 19 -6.65 -0.10 7.44
CA ALA A 19 -7.52 -0.74 8.41
C ALA A 19 -8.02 0.26 9.44
N LYS A 20 -7.15 1.13 9.88
CA LYS A 20 -7.52 2.11 10.88
C LYS A 20 -8.49 3.13 10.33
N LYS A 21 -8.20 3.65 9.15
CA LYS A 21 -9.03 4.72 8.61
C LYS A 21 -10.42 4.23 8.27
N TYR A 22 -10.52 3.06 7.68
CA TYR A 22 -11.81 2.55 7.23
C TYR A 22 -12.41 1.55 8.19
N LYS A 23 -11.77 1.35 9.33
CA LYS A 23 -12.27 0.44 10.37
C LYS A 23 -12.49 -0.94 9.82
N LEU A 24 -11.50 -1.42 9.08
CA LEU A 24 -11.53 -2.76 8.52
C LEU A 24 -10.60 -3.67 9.30
N SER A 25 -10.84 -4.96 9.16
CA SER A 25 -9.88 -5.91 9.71
C SER A 25 -8.61 -5.86 8.86
N ILE A 26 -7.52 -6.36 9.40
CA ILE A 26 -6.26 -6.39 8.66
C ILE A 26 -6.42 -7.20 7.40
N GLU A 27 -7.17 -8.29 7.46
CA GLU A 27 -7.37 -9.12 6.27
C GLU A 27 -8.11 -8.37 5.17
N GLU A 28 -9.14 -7.66 5.56
CA GLU A 28 -9.90 -6.91 4.55
C GLU A 28 -9.07 -5.78 3.98
N ALA A 29 -8.34 -5.07 4.84
CA ALA A 29 -7.49 -4.01 4.36
C ALA A 29 -6.44 -4.54 3.39
N ARG A 30 -5.87 -5.70 3.73
CA ARG A 30 -4.87 -6.32 2.86
C ARG A 30 -5.48 -6.69 1.51
N ASN A 31 -6.67 -7.27 1.52
CA ASN A 31 -7.33 -7.64 0.29
C ASN A 31 -7.55 -6.43 -0.60
N GLN A 32 -8.04 -5.36 -0.02
CA GLN A 32 -8.28 -4.16 -0.80
C GLN A 32 -6.99 -3.56 -1.33
N PHE A 33 -5.95 -3.57 -0.51
CA PHE A 33 -4.68 -3.03 -0.94
C PHE A 33 -4.11 -3.83 -2.11
N TYR A 34 -4.19 -5.15 -2.03
CA TYR A 34 -3.63 -5.99 -3.08
C TYR A 34 -4.46 -5.96 -4.36
N GLN A 35 -5.68 -5.47 -4.30
CA GLN A 35 -6.49 -5.30 -5.50
C GLN A 35 -6.25 -3.95 -6.15
N SER A 36 -5.54 -3.06 -5.49
CA SER A 36 -5.30 -1.73 -6.02
C SER A 36 -4.07 -1.72 -6.91
N GLU A 37 -3.97 -0.68 -7.72
CA GLU A 37 -2.82 -0.52 -8.59
C GLU A 37 -1.56 -0.13 -7.82
N VAL A 38 -1.71 0.31 -6.61
CA VAL A 38 -0.57 0.75 -5.82
C VAL A 38 0.41 -0.39 -5.62
N VAL A 39 -0.11 -1.60 -5.43
CA VAL A 39 0.76 -2.76 -5.27
C VAL A 39 1.62 -2.97 -6.50
N GLU A 40 1.03 -2.83 -7.67
CA GLU A 40 1.78 -3.00 -8.90
C GLU A 40 2.83 -1.92 -9.06
N MET A 41 2.49 -0.70 -8.69
CA MET A 41 3.45 0.39 -8.77
C MET A 41 4.60 0.18 -7.77
N LEU A 42 4.27 -0.30 -6.59
CA LEU A 42 5.30 -0.56 -5.59
C LEU A 42 6.25 -1.66 -6.05
N ASP A 43 5.71 -2.65 -6.74
CA ASP A 43 6.49 -3.77 -7.21
C ASP A 43 7.42 -3.38 -8.35
N ASP A 44 7.13 -2.28 -9.02
CA ASP A 44 7.94 -1.80 -10.11
C ASP A 44 9.06 -0.93 -9.54
N ASP A 45 10.28 -1.40 -9.62
CA ASP A 45 11.41 -0.67 -9.06
C ASP A 45 11.61 0.69 -9.71
N GLU A 46 11.14 0.86 -10.92
CA GLU A 46 11.33 2.12 -11.61
C GLU A 46 10.51 3.25 -11.01
N THR A 47 9.42 2.93 -10.33
CA THR A 47 8.64 3.97 -9.69
C THR A 47 9.31 4.52 -8.46
N GLY A 48 10.20 3.77 -7.84
CA GLY A 48 10.87 4.22 -6.64
C GLY A 48 9.99 4.29 -5.42
N LEU A 49 8.81 3.68 -5.47
CA LEU A 49 7.89 3.79 -4.35
C LEU A 49 8.41 3.12 -3.09
N TYR A 50 9.29 2.14 -3.23
CA TYR A 50 9.81 1.47 -2.04
C TYR A 50 10.62 2.42 -1.17
N GLY A 51 10.97 3.59 -1.70
CA GLY A 51 11.67 4.59 -0.92
C GLY A 51 10.77 5.64 -0.32
N GLU A 52 9.46 5.53 -0.53
CA GLU A 52 8.53 6.50 0.01
C GLU A 52 7.97 6.03 1.35
N SER A 53 7.22 6.91 1.99
CA SER A 53 6.65 6.56 3.28
C SER A 53 5.33 5.84 3.10
N ALA A 54 4.89 5.18 4.16
CA ALA A 54 3.60 4.50 4.13
C ALA A 54 2.47 5.51 3.95
N LEU A 55 2.63 6.71 4.47
CA LEU A 55 1.60 7.74 4.29
C LEU A 55 1.45 8.09 2.81
N TYR A 56 2.54 8.13 2.09
CA TYR A 56 2.47 8.42 0.67
C TYR A 56 1.74 7.29 -0.06
N LEU A 57 2.06 6.06 0.26
CA LEU A 57 1.38 4.92 -0.35
C LEU A 57 -0.10 4.91 0.01
N PHE A 58 -0.41 5.24 1.24
CA PHE A 58 -1.80 5.33 1.66
C PHE A 58 -2.53 6.39 0.85
N SER A 59 -1.89 7.50 0.62
CA SER A 59 -2.46 8.58 -0.16
C SER A 59 -2.72 8.13 -1.59
N LEU A 60 -1.77 7.42 -2.18
CA LEU A 60 -1.94 6.88 -3.52
C LEU A 60 -3.08 5.87 -3.56
N PHE A 61 -3.16 5.04 -2.54
CA PHE A 61 -4.23 4.06 -2.47
C PHE A 61 -5.59 4.75 -2.47
N GLU A 62 -5.74 5.79 -1.67
CA GLU A 62 -7.00 6.51 -1.63
C GLU A 62 -7.33 7.16 -2.96
N LYS A 63 -6.29 7.69 -3.60
CA LYS A 63 -6.49 8.35 -4.88
C LYS A 63 -6.95 7.39 -5.94
N HIS A 64 -6.37 6.21 -5.99
CA HIS A 64 -6.68 5.25 -7.02
C HIS A 64 -7.92 4.43 -6.70
N ASN A 65 -8.35 4.44 -5.45
CA ASN A 65 -9.45 3.62 -5.01
C ASN A 65 -10.71 4.42 -4.73
N LYS A 66 -10.76 5.61 -5.24
CA LYS A 66 -11.86 6.46 -4.83
C LYS A 66 -13.04 6.40 -5.74
N CYS A 67 -12.98 5.67 -6.72
CA CYS A 67 -14.05 5.66 -7.68
C CYS A 67 -15.37 5.25 -7.12
N VAL A 68 -15.47 5.03 -5.94
CA VAL A 68 -16.74 4.61 -5.40
C VAL A 68 -17.80 5.67 -5.42
#